data_af33b0746d55d847bdee19f4bea4f176
#
_entry.id   af33b0746d55d847bdee19f4bea4f176
#
_cell.length_a   1.000
_cell.length_b   1.000
_cell.length_c   1.000
_cell.angle_alpha   90.00
_cell.angle_beta   90.00
_cell.angle_gamma   90.00
#
_symmetry.space_group_name_H-M   'P 1'
#
loop_
_entity.id
_entity.type
_entity.pdbx_description
1 polymer ?
#
loop_
_entity_poly.entity_id
_entity_poly.type
_entity_poly.pdbx_seq_one_letter_code
_entity_poly.pdbx_strand_id
1 'polypeptide(L)'
;MIRTATPSDAPFVAPLMFQAMSEIVFKLIQQEDIQESIRFLEKLFIQENNQYSYENTLVYEKDKQILGSLVYYNGAHIDPLSQSVFDFIKASYGHDIRLEKETQAGEYYIDTLSVSPKVQGKGIGSSLLLHLKELLKGETIGLLVSMDNPQAEKLYQRMGFVYADMKMLAGAPYKHLIYQ
;
A
#
# COMPACT_ATOMS: atom_id res chain seq x y z
N MET A 1 -6.93 11.78 -14.04
CA MET A 1 -7.15 10.45 -14.64
C MET A 1 -6.58 9.39 -13.72
N ILE A 2 -7.26 8.25 -13.56
CA ILE A 2 -6.71 7.10 -12.83
C ILE A 2 -6.30 6.05 -13.86
N ARG A 3 -5.14 5.45 -13.68
CA ARG A 3 -4.61 4.39 -14.52
C ARG A 3 -3.76 3.40 -13.72
N THR A 4 -3.49 2.25 -14.29
CA THR A 4 -2.46 1.33 -13.79
C THR A 4 -1.08 1.99 -13.89
N ALA A 5 -0.24 1.73 -12.92
CA ALA A 5 1.13 2.24 -12.92
C ALA A 5 2.03 1.51 -13.94
N THR A 6 3.15 2.12 -14.25
CA THR A 6 4.22 1.58 -15.09
C THR A 6 5.55 1.66 -14.34
N PRO A 7 6.59 0.89 -14.70
CA PRO A 7 7.89 0.98 -14.03
C PRO A 7 8.48 2.40 -14.00
N SER A 8 8.18 3.24 -15.01
CA SER A 8 8.66 4.62 -15.07
C SER A 8 8.03 5.56 -14.03
N ASP A 9 6.98 5.12 -13.36
CA ASP A 9 6.33 5.89 -12.29
C ASP A 9 7.05 5.77 -10.93
N ALA A 10 8.03 4.87 -10.81
CA ALA A 10 8.76 4.58 -9.56
C ALA A 10 9.23 5.84 -8.80
N PRO A 11 9.89 6.85 -9.42
CA PRO A 11 10.38 8.02 -8.70
C PRO A 11 9.27 8.88 -8.07
N PHE A 12 8.04 8.74 -8.55
CA PHE A 12 6.87 9.49 -8.06
C PHE A 12 6.05 8.69 -7.07
N VAL A 13 5.94 7.37 -7.27
CA VAL A 13 5.12 6.49 -6.43
C VAL A 13 5.85 6.06 -5.17
N ALA A 14 7.16 5.76 -5.23
CA ALA A 14 7.91 5.31 -4.06
C ALA A 14 7.87 6.32 -2.88
N PRO A 15 8.00 7.64 -3.08
CA PRO A 15 7.80 8.61 -2.00
C PRO A 15 6.38 8.61 -1.41
N LEU A 16 5.35 8.37 -2.22
CA LEU A 16 3.97 8.25 -1.75
C LEU A 16 3.77 6.97 -0.93
N MET A 17 4.33 5.84 -1.38
CA MET A 17 4.32 4.59 -0.61
C MET A 17 5.03 4.78 0.73
N PHE A 18 6.22 5.38 0.73
CA PHE A 18 6.97 5.67 1.95
C PHE A 18 6.16 6.54 2.92
N GLN A 19 5.47 7.57 2.43
CA GLN A 19 4.58 8.42 3.25
C GLN A 19 3.52 7.59 3.99
N ALA A 20 2.98 6.54 3.37
CA ALA A 20 1.93 5.70 3.95
C ALA A 20 2.47 4.65 4.92
N MET A 21 3.72 4.20 4.78
CA MET A 21 4.24 3.03 5.48
C MET A 21 5.68 3.18 6.00
N SER A 22 6.10 4.40 6.35
CA SER A 22 7.49 4.70 6.73
C SER A 22 8.04 3.81 7.84
N GLU A 23 7.28 3.58 8.91
CA GLU A 23 7.70 2.74 10.04
C GLU A 23 7.88 1.27 9.65
N ILE A 24 7.04 0.76 8.76
CA ILE A 24 7.15 -0.60 8.24
C ILE A 24 8.43 -0.72 7.40
N VAL A 25 8.70 0.26 6.52
CA VAL A 25 9.91 0.25 5.69
C VAL A 25 11.17 0.32 6.55
N PHE A 26 11.21 1.19 7.57
CA PHE A 26 12.34 1.26 8.50
C PHE A 26 12.61 -0.08 9.20
N LYS A 27 11.55 -0.80 9.59
CA LYS A 27 11.70 -2.16 10.15
C LYS A 27 12.21 -3.16 9.12
N LEU A 28 11.68 -3.11 7.90
CA LEU A 28 12.08 -4.01 6.82
C LEU A 28 13.58 -3.89 6.50
N ILE A 29 14.09 -2.68 6.33
CA ILE A 29 15.50 -2.46 5.98
C ILE A 29 16.41 -2.29 7.20
N GLN A 30 15.84 -2.27 8.43
CA GLN A 30 16.53 -2.05 9.72
C GLN A 30 17.38 -0.76 9.74
N GLN A 31 16.89 0.29 9.07
CA GLN A 31 17.53 1.60 8.99
C GLN A 31 16.47 2.70 8.99
N GLU A 32 16.70 3.77 9.74
CA GLU A 32 15.86 4.98 9.73
C GLU A 32 16.42 6.01 8.74
N ASP A 33 16.62 5.61 7.49
CA ASP A 33 17.11 6.45 6.39
C ASP A 33 16.00 6.61 5.34
N ILE A 34 15.50 7.85 5.19
CA ILE A 34 14.41 8.17 4.28
C ILE A 34 14.82 7.93 2.82
N GLN A 35 16.04 8.33 2.45
CA GLN A 35 16.50 8.19 1.07
C GLN A 35 16.70 6.73 0.69
N GLU A 36 17.27 5.93 1.61
CA GLU A 36 17.41 4.49 1.39
C GLU A 36 16.05 3.79 1.35
N SER A 37 15.12 4.20 2.21
CA SER A 37 13.74 3.66 2.19
C SER A 37 13.03 3.91 0.86
N ILE A 38 13.17 5.12 0.30
CA ILE A 38 12.60 5.43 -1.00
C ILE A 38 13.28 4.62 -2.10
N ARG A 39 14.63 4.51 -2.10
CA ARG A 39 15.36 3.67 -3.05
C ARG A 39 14.97 2.19 -2.96
N PHE A 40 14.76 1.68 -1.75
CA PHE A 40 14.24 0.32 -1.52
C PHE A 40 12.89 0.12 -2.21
N LEU A 41 11.95 1.03 -1.99
CA LEU A 41 10.63 0.97 -2.60
C LEU A 41 10.69 1.14 -4.13
N GLU A 42 11.52 2.05 -4.66
CA GLU A 42 11.74 2.20 -6.11
C GLU A 42 12.21 0.90 -6.77
N LYS A 43 13.17 0.21 -6.14
CA LYS A 43 13.72 -1.06 -6.64
C LYS A 43 12.68 -2.17 -6.64
N LEU A 44 11.84 -2.28 -5.62
CA LEU A 44 10.75 -3.24 -5.58
C LEU A 44 9.64 -2.89 -6.56
N PHE A 45 9.30 -1.61 -6.67
CA PHE A 45 8.24 -1.13 -7.55
C PHE A 45 8.45 -1.49 -9.01
N ILE A 46 9.68 -1.40 -9.52
CA ILE A 46 10.00 -1.74 -10.91
C ILE A 46 10.09 -3.24 -11.18
N GLN A 47 10.07 -4.09 -10.14
CA GLN A 47 10.11 -5.54 -10.25
C GLN A 47 8.69 -6.12 -10.21
N GLU A 48 8.48 -7.19 -10.95
CA GLU A 48 7.25 -7.96 -10.97
C GLU A 48 7.16 -8.93 -9.78
N ASN A 49 5.97 -9.46 -9.52
CA ASN A 49 5.73 -10.53 -8.57
C ASN A 49 6.12 -10.22 -7.12
N ASN A 50 5.95 -8.98 -6.67
CA ASN A 50 6.05 -8.60 -5.26
C ASN A 50 4.91 -7.65 -4.86
N GLN A 51 4.63 -7.52 -3.57
CA GLN A 51 3.47 -6.74 -3.10
C GLN A 51 3.56 -5.24 -3.44
N TYR A 52 4.75 -4.68 -3.60
CA TYR A 52 4.99 -3.26 -3.91
C TYR A 52 5.21 -2.98 -5.39
N SER A 53 4.98 -3.98 -6.27
CA SER A 53 5.16 -3.87 -7.71
C SER A 53 4.21 -2.84 -8.36
N TYR A 54 4.67 -2.24 -9.47
CA TYR A 54 3.82 -1.42 -10.33
C TYR A 54 2.58 -2.18 -10.84
N GLU A 55 2.66 -3.52 -10.95
CA GLU A 55 1.56 -4.39 -11.38
C GLU A 55 0.35 -4.28 -10.44
N ASN A 56 0.60 -4.00 -9.16
CA ASN A 56 -0.40 -3.91 -8.10
C ASN A 56 -0.81 -2.46 -7.81
N THR A 57 -0.44 -1.49 -8.65
CA THR A 57 -0.55 -0.07 -8.30
C THR A 57 -1.45 0.69 -9.27
N LEU A 58 -2.40 1.42 -8.72
CA LEU A 58 -3.14 2.49 -9.40
C LEU A 58 -2.54 3.85 -9.07
N VAL A 59 -2.45 4.72 -10.05
CA VAL A 59 -2.01 6.11 -9.87
C VAL A 59 -3.09 7.10 -10.30
N TYR A 60 -3.21 8.19 -9.54
CA TYR A 60 -3.98 9.37 -9.94
C TYR A 60 -3.03 10.37 -10.60
N GLU A 61 -3.22 10.60 -11.89
CA GLU A 61 -2.41 11.51 -12.69
C GLU A 61 -3.22 12.73 -13.11
N LYS A 62 -2.62 13.92 -12.97
CA LYS A 62 -3.15 15.19 -13.48
C LYS A 62 -2.00 16.04 -14.00
N ASP A 63 -2.16 16.61 -15.19
CA ASP A 63 -1.14 17.47 -15.83
C ASP A 63 0.25 16.80 -15.89
N LYS A 64 0.29 15.51 -16.22
CA LYS A 64 1.49 14.66 -16.25
C LYS A 64 2.20 14.52 -14.89
N GLN A 65 1.52 14.82 -13.80
CA GLN A 65 2.02 14.64 -12.44
C GLN A 65 1.24 13.56 -11.70
N ILE A 66 1.94 12.63 -11.07
CA ILE A 66 1.32 11.65 -10.16
C ILE A 66 1.09 12.32 -8.82
N LEU A 67 -0.15 12.39 -8.41
CA LEU A 67 -0.60 13.10 -7.21
C LEU A 67 -1.14 12.15 -6.12
N GLY A 68 -1.32 10.88 -6.45
CA GLY A 68 -1.75 9.85 -5.50
C GLY A 68 -1.52 8.47 -6.05
N SER A 69 -1.40 7.50 -5.17
CA SER A 69 -1.22 6.07 -5.48
C SER A 69 -2.04 5.20 -4.55
N LEU A 70 -2.44 4.03 -5.04
CA LEU A 70 -3.11 2.99 -4.30
C LEU A 70 -2.52 1.65 -4.72
N VAL A 71 -1.97 0.90 -3.76
CA VAL A 71 -1.43 -0.44 -3.95
C VAL A 71 -2.45 -1.46 -3.45
N TYR A 72 -2.77 -2.45 -4.26
CA TYR A 72 -3.72 -3.50 -3.90
C TYR A 72 -3.40 -4.82 -4.60
N TYR A 73 -3.77 -5.92 -3.99
CA TYR A 73 -3.61 -7.27 -4.56
C TYR A 73 -4.60 -8.25 -3.92
N ASN A 74 -4.78 -9.40 -4.56
CA ASN A 74 -5.59 -10.48 -3.98
C ASN A 74 -4.87 -11.05 -2.76
N GLY A 75 -5.53 -11.03 -1.58
CA GLY A 75 -4.97 -11.52 -0.33
C GLY A 75 -4.55 -12.98 -0.34
N ALA A 76 -5.13 -13.80 -1.25
CA ALA A 76 -4.69 -15.18 -1.45
C ALA A 76 -3.23 -15.30 -1.91
N HIS A 77 -2.66 -14.23 -2.49
CA HIS A 77 -1.30 -14.23 -3.02
C HIS A 77 -0.26 -13.61 -2.08
N ILE A 78 -0.65 -13.26 -0.84
CA ILE A 78 0.27 -12.56 0.09
C ILE A 78 1.57 -13.35 0.33
N ASP A 79 1.51 -14.66 0.45
CA ASP A 79 2.69 -15.48 0.76
C ASP A 79 3.78 -15.37 -0.33
N PRO A 80 3.53 -15.63 -1.63
CA PRO A 80 4.56 -15.45 -2.64
C PRO A 80 4.98 -14.00 -2.85
N LEU A 81 4.04 -13.03 -2.74
CA LEU A 81 4.34 -11.62 -2.92
C LEU A 81 5.26 -11.07 -1.82
N SER A 82 4.99 -11.41 -0.55
CA SER A 82 5.84 -11.00 0.58
C SER A 82 7.17 -11.76 0.61
N GLN A 83 7.19 -13.04 0.21
CA GLN A 83 8.42 -13.82 0.13
C GLN A 83 9.43 -13.15 -0.82
N SER A 84 8.98 -12.66 -1.97
CA SER A 84 9.84 -11.91 -2.92
C SER A 84 10.47 -10.67 -2.28
N VAL A 85 9.72 -9.94 -1.43
CA VAL A 85 10.25 -8.80 -0.68
C VAL A 85 11.30 -9.24 0.33
N PHE A 86 11.04 -10.30 1.09
CA PHE A 86 12.00 -10.82 2.09
C PHE A 86 13.29 -11.34 1.44
N ASP A 87 13.18 -12.01 0.30
CA ASP A 87 14.35 -12.49 -0.49
C ASP A 87 15.17 -11.30 -1.01
N PHE A 88 14.50 -10.24 -1.48
CA PHE A 88 15.16 -9.01 -1.89
C PHE A 88 15.91 -8.34 -0.72
N ILE A 89 15.29 -8.29 0.48
CA ILE A 89 15.91 -7.73 1.67
C ILE A 89 17.16 -8.54 2.05
N LYS A 90 17.06 -9.86 2.09
CA LYS A 90 18.19 -10.73 2.39
C LYS A 90 19.36 -10.52 1.41
N ALA A 91 19.06 -10.44 0.11
CA ALA A 91 20.07 -10.22 -0.92
C ALA A 91 20.72 -8.83 -0.85
N SER A 92 19.94 -7.78 -0.56
CA SER A 92 20.38 -6.38 -0.62
C SER A 92 20.93 -5.84 0.70
N TYR A 93 20.43 -6.32 1.83
CA TYR A 93 20.74 -5.83 3.19
C TYR A 93 21.37 -6.88 4.10
N GLY A 94 21.41 -8.14 3.69
CA GLY A 94 22.14 -9.21 4.38
C GLY A 94 21.47 -9.77 5.65
N HIS A 95 20.18 -9.45 5.88
CA HIS A 95 19.46 -9.96 7.05
C HIS A 95 18.15 -10.67 6.66
N ASP A 96 17.72 -11.60 7.48
CA ASP A 96 16.40 -12.22 7.38
C ASP A 96 15.39 -11.41 8.18
N ILE A 97 14.20 -11.23 7.63
CA ILE A 97 13.07 -10.60 8.31
C ILE A 97 11.78 -11.31 7.94
N ARG A 98 10.84 -11.29 8.87
CA ARG A 98 9.44 -11.71 8.66
C ARG A 98 8.54 -10.72 9.39
N LEU A 99 7.43 -10.39 8.76
CA LEU A 99 6.34 -9.64 9.37
C LEU A 99 5.09 -10.50 9.41
N GLU A 100 4.15 -10.13 10.27
CA GLU A 100 2.83 -10.75 10.33
C GLU A 100 2.11 -10.55 8.99
N LYS A 101 1.24 -11.49 8.62
CA LYS A 101 0.42 -11.37 7.41
C LYS A 101 -0.62 -10.27 7.56
N GLU A 102 -0.65 -9.38 6.61
CA GLU A 102 -1.57 -8.25 6.57
C GLU A 102 -2.97 -8.67 6.11
N THR A 103 -3.06 -9.72 5.30
CA THR A 103 -4.28 -10.18 4.63
C THR A 103 -4.28 -11.68 4.43
N GLN A 104 -5.36 -12.18 3.85
CA GLN A 104 -5.59 -13.61 3.56
C GLN A 104 -6.50 -13.78 2.36
N ALA A 105 -6.69 -15.03 1.92
CA ALA A 105 -7.68 -15.36 0.90
C ALA A 105 -9.09 -14.90 1.32
N GLY A 106 -9.89 -14.45 0.35
CA GLY A 106 -11.26 -13.99 0.54
C GLY A 106 -11.43 -12.47 0.47
N GLU A 107 -10.34 -11.73 0.31
CA GLU A 107 -10.38 -10.29 0.09
C GLU A 107 -9.31 -9.84 -0.90
N TYR A 108 -9.58 -8.73 -1.60
CA TYR A 108 -8.54 -7.89 -2.19
C TYR A 108 -8.08 -6.90 -1.14
N TYR A 109 -6.78 -6.83 -0.91
CA TYR A 109 -6.19 -6.04 0.16
C TYR A 109 -5.59 -4.75 -0.39
N ILE A 110 -5.97 -3.61 0.21
CA ILE A 110 -5.32 -2.32 -0.03
C ILE A 110 -4.13 -2.21 0.93
N ASP A 111 -2.93 -2.29 0.37
CA ASP A 111 -1.68 -2.20 1.12
C ASP A 111 -1.36 -0.75 1.48
N THR A 112 -1.37 0.15 0.49
CA THR A 112 -1.17 1.59 0.71
C THR A 112 -2.15 2.44 -0.09
N LEU A 113 -2.57 3.55 0.51
CA LEU A 113 -3.27 4.64 -0.15
C LEU A 113 -2.61 5.95 0.27
N SER A 114 -2.04 6.66 -0.68
CA SER A 114 -1.31 7.89 -0.39
C SER A 114 -1.64 8.99 -1.41
N VAL A 115 -1.73 10.21 -0.92
CA VAL A 115 -1.97 11.42 -1.72
C VAL A 115 -0.91 12.45 -1.38
N SER A 116 -0.34 13.08 -2.39
CA SER A 116 0.65 14.15 -2.20
C SER A 116 0.14 15.21 -1.23
N PRO A 117 0.93 15.60 -0.20
CA PRO A 117 0.52 16.57 0.80
C PRO A 117 0.02 17.90 0.23
N LYS A 118 0.55 18.31 -0.92
CA LYS A 118 0.16 19.55 -1.62
C LYS A 118 -1.28 19.57 -2.13
N VAL A 119 -1.91 18.40 -2.24
CA VAL A 119 -3.25 18.24 -2.83
C VAL A 119 -4.18 17.36 -2.01
N GLN A 120 -3.84 17.06 -0.78
CA GLN A 120 -4.76 16.39 0.15
C GLN A 120 -6.03 17.22 0.36
N GLY A 121 -7.13 16.57 0.76
CA GLY A 121 -8.43 17.21 0.94
C GLY A 121 -9.19 17.54 -0.35
N LYS A 122 -8.61 17.25 -1.54
CA LYS A 122 -9.23 17.50 -2.86
C LYS A 122 -9.96 16.29 -3.47
N GLY A 123 -10.22 15.26 -2.67
CA GLY A 123 -10.98 14.08 -3.11
C GLY A 123 -10.20 13.02 -3.88
N ILE A 124 -8.87 13.15 -4.04
CA ILE A 124 -8.06 12.19 -4.82
C ILE A 124 -8.10 10.79 -4.22
N GLY A 125 -7.94 10.67 -2.89
CA GLY A 125 -8.03 9.37 -2.20
C GLY A 125 -9.41 8.71 -2.38
N SER A 126 -10.48 9.49 -2.27
CA SER A 126 -11.85 9.01 -2.53
C SER A 126 -12.01 8.54 -3.98
N SER A 127 -11.43 9.27 -4.95
CA SER A 127 -11.50 8.90 -6.36
C SER A 127 -10.77 7.58 -6.63
N LEU A 128 -9.60 7.36 -6.03
CA LEU A 128 -8.86 6.10 -6.14
C LEU A 128 -9.66 4.94 -5.55
N LEU A 129 -10.26 5.12 -4.36
CA LEU A 129 -11.10 4.10 -3.73
C LEU A 129 -12.35 3.79 -4.54
N LEU A 130 -13.03 4.80 -5.09
CA LEU A 130 -14.20 4.59 -5.96
C LEU A 130 -13.82 3.81 -7.22
N HIS A 131 -12.70 4.16 -7.85
CA HIS A 131 -12.21 3.44 -9.03
C HIS A 131 -11.91 1.97 -8.71
N LEU A 132 -11.23 1.70 -7.59
CA LEU A 132 -10.95 0.33 -7.15
C LEU A 132 -12.24 -0.47 -6.88
N LYS A 133 -13.22 0.14 -6.22
CA LYS A 133 -14.52 -0.50 -5.94
C LYS A 133 -15.27 -0.87 -7.21
N GLU A 134 -15.23 -0.04 -8.24
CA GLU A 134 -15.81 -0.37 -9.55
C GLU A 134 -15.03 -1.49 -10.25
N LEU A 135 -13.69 -1.45 -10.17
CA LEU A 135 -12.83 -2.48 -10.75
C LEU A 135 -13.05 -3.86 -10.09
N LEU A 136 -13.28 -3.88 -8.78
CA LEU A 136 -13.46 -5.08 -7.96
C LEU A 136 -14.92 -5.29 -7.55
N LYS A 137 -15.86 -4.91 -8.40
CA LYS A 137 -17.28 -5.01 -8.09
C LYS A 137 -17.71 -6.44 -7.76
N GLY A 138 -18.29 -6.62 -6.57
CA GLY A 138 -18.72 -7.93 -6.06
C GLY A 138 -17.66 -8.68 -5.25
N GLU A 139 -16.46 -8.12 -5.14
CA GLU A 139 -15.39 -8.67 -4.30
C GLU A 139 -15.35 -7.96 -2.94
N THR A 140 -14.87 -8.66 -1.93
CA THR A 140 -14.55 -8.05 -0.64
C THR A 140 -13.21 -7.32 -0.76
N ILE A 141 -13.17 -6.06 -0.28
CA ILE A 141 -11.95 -5.25 -0.22
C ILE A 141 -11.60 -5.02 1.24
N GLY A 142 -10.39 -5.39 1.64
CA GLY A 142 -9.87 -5.20 3.00
C GLY A 142 -8.72 -4.19 3.06
N LEU A 143 -8.49 -3.62 4.23
CA LEU A 143 -7.33 -2.78 4.52
C LEU A 143 -7.04 -2.78 6.03
N LEU A 144 -5.81 -2.42 6.38
CA LEU A 144 -5.43 -2.13 7.76
C LEU A 144 -5.25 -0.62 7.95
N VAL A 145 -5.82 -0.08 9.01
CA VAL A 145 -5.63 1.32 9.41
C VAL A 145 -5.04 1.40 10.81
N SER A 146 -3.96 2.19 10.97
CA SER A 146 -3.33 2.43 12.25
C SER A 146 -4.30 3.09 13.24
N MET A 147 -4.19 2.73 14.51
CA MET A 147 -4.93 3.38 15.61
C MET A 147 -4.61 4.87 15.70
N ASP A 148 -3.43 5.28 15.25
CA ASP A 148 -2.95 6.67 15.31
C ASP A 148 -3.34 7.49 14.07
N ASN A 149 -4.13 6.92 13.14
CA ASN A 149 -4.56 7.61 11.92
C ASN A 149 -6.10 7.74 11.80
N PRO A 150 -6.75 8.52 12.69
CA PRO A 150 -8.21 8.67 12.68
C PRO A 150 -8.74 9.38 11.42
N GLN A 151 -7.91 10.15 10.72
CA GLN A 151 -8.32 10.82 9.49
C GLN A 151 -8.48 9.82 8.34
N ALA A 152 -7.56 8.87 8.22
CA ALA A 152 -7.68 7.79 7.24
C ALA A 152 -8.90 6.90 7.57
N GLU A 153 -9.09 6.54 8.83
CA GLU A 153 -10.25 5.76 9.26
C GLU A 153 -11.57 6.45 8.88
N LYS A 154 -11.69 7.76 9.10
CA LYS A 154 -12.88 8.54 8.69
C LYS A 154 -13.10 8.54 7.18
N LEU A 155 -12.02 8.59 6.39
CA LEU A 155 -12.11 8.45 4.94
C LEU A 155 -12.71 7.09 4.56
N TYR A 156 -12.15 6.01 5.09
CA TYR A 156 -12.60 4.65 4.78
C TYR A 156 -14.05 4.42 5.21
N GLN A 157 -14.45 4.89 6.40
CA GLN A 157 -15.84 4.82 6.87
C GLN A 157 -16.81 5.57 5.93
N ARG A 158 -16.47 6.79 5.48
CA ARG A 158 -17.26 7.51 4.47
C ARG A 158 -17.36 6.79 3.14
N MET A 159 -16.34 6.00 2.81
CA MET A 159 -16.31 5.16 1.61
C MET A 159 -17.03 3.81 1.80
N GLY A 160 -17.67 3.58 2.97
CA GLY A 160 -18.48 2.41 3.25
C GLY A 160 -17.70 1.21 3.80
N PHE A 161 -16.43 1.39 4.17
CA PHE A 161 -15.69 0.36 4.90
C PHE A 161 -16.19 0.26 6.34
N VAL A 162 -16.31 -0.95 6.86
CA VAL A 162 -16.75 -1.25 8.23
C VAL A 162 -15.67 -2.04 8.97
N TYR A 163 -15.66 -1.88 10.29
CA TYR A 163 -14.74 -2.61 11.16
C TYR A 163 -15.03 -4.12 11.13
N ALA A 164 -14.01 -4.93 10.96
CA ALA A 164 -14.09 -6.38 11.01
C ALA A 164 -13.41 -6.94 12.28
N ASP A 165 -12.12 -6.71 12.44
CA ASP A 165 -11.34 -7.19 13.60
C ASP A 165 -10.07 -6.35 13.82
N MET A 166 -9.26 -6.76 14.82
CA MET A 166 -7.94 -6.20 15.07
C MET A 166 -6.87 -7.16 14.55
N LYS A 167 -5.83 -6.60 13.94
CA LYS A 167 -4.66 -7.36 13.49
C LYS A 167 -3.38 -6.73 14.03
N MET A 168 -2.37 -7.57 14.24
CA MET A 168 -1.01 -7.12 14.55
C MET A 168 -0.20 -7.07 13.26
N LEU A 169 0.50 -5.97 13.05
CA LEU A 169 1.44 -5.80 11.94
C LEU A 169 2.67 -5.04 12.42
N ALA A 170 3.85 -5.58 12.16
CA ALA A 170 5.13 -4.98 12.55
C ALA A 170 5.20 -4.63 14.05
N GLY A 171 4.53 -5.42 14.91
CA GLY A 171 4.47 -5.24 16.35
C GLY A 171 3.51 -4.15 16.84
N ALA A 172 2.64 -3.62 15.99
CA ALA A 172 1.63 -2.63 16.34
C ALA A 172 0.21 -3.10 16.01
N PRO A 173 -0.83 -2.66 16.76
CA PRO A 173 -2.22 -3.00 16.48
C PRO A 173 -2.79 -2.12 15.37
N TYR A 174 -3.55 -2.76 14.47
CA TYR A 174 -4.28 -2.11 13.38
C TYR A 174 -5.74 -2.55 13.39
N LYS A 175 -6.64 -1.67 12.99
CA LYS A 175 -8.02 -2.03 12.68
C LYS A 175 -8.07 -2.59 11.27
N HIS A 176 -8.60 -3.79 11.11
CA HIS A 176 -8.98 -4.35 9.82
C HIS A 176 -10.37 -3.83 9.45
N LEU A 177 -10.46 -3.13 8.35
CA LEU A 177 -11.71 -2.64 7.79
C LEU A 177 -11.99 -3.37 6.47
N ILE A 178 -13.27 -3.68 6.22
CA ILE A 178 -13.72 -4.35 5.00
C ILE A 178 -14.84 -3.58 4.33
N TYR A 179 -14.90 -3.68 3.00
CA TYR A 179 -16.00 -3.28 2.13
C TYR A 179 -16.50 -4.49 1.34
N GLN A 180 -17.83 -4.67 1.28
CA GLN A 180 -18.51 -5.74 0.55
C GLN A 180 -19.53 -5.19 -0.44
#